data_1ed0c2a8e5532f72b852174e86e2c330
#
_entry.id   1ed0c2a8e5532f72b852174e86e2c330
#
_cell.length_a   1.000
_cell.length_b   1.000
_cell.length_c   1.000
_cell.angle_alpha   90.00
_cell.angle_beta   90.00
_cell.angle_gamma   90.00
#
_symmetry.space_group_name_H-M   'P 1'
#
loop_
_entity.id
_entity.type
_entity.pdbx_description
1 polymer ?
#
loop_
_entity_poly.entity_id
_entity_poly.type
_entity_poly.pdbx_seq_one_letter_code
_entity_poly.pdbx_strand_id
1 'polypeptide(L)'
;MDVDVVIEIPMGQRNKYEMDHVSGRIRLDRMLFTSTRYPADYGFIEDTLADDGDPLDALVLLDEPTFPGCLINCRVIGMFRMRDEKGADDKILCVPATDPRMEHLRDIHHVPEFQRLEIQHFFEVYKAIEPGKQVHTDAWADRRAAEAEIDACRKRFAEAEEHAEGHEAAGDHGAAGDHSGPGQ
;
A
#
# COMPACT_ATOMS: atom_id res chain seq x y z
N MET A 1 -15.08 6.16 5.20
CA MET A 1 -13.83 5.94 5.97
C MET A 1 -12.77 6.91 5.46
N ASP A 2 -12.04 7.53 6.38
CA ASP A 2 -10.85 8.30 6.06
C ASP A 2 -9.61 7.53 6.53
N VAL A 3 -8.52 7.64 5.77
CA VAL A 3 -7.25 6.94 6.00
C VAL A 3 -6.08 7.87 5.70
N ASP A 4 -4.95 7.63 6.32
CA ASP A 4 -3.71 8.32 6.00
C ASP A 4 -2.89 7.48 5.01
N VAL A 5 -2.51 8.10 3.90
CA VAL A 5 -1.75 7.48 2.81
C VAL A 5 -0.38 8.15 2.71
N VAL A 6 0.67 7.36 2.79
CA VAL A 6 2.04 7.81 2.51
C VAL A 6 2.33 7.57 1.04
N ILE A 7 2.64 8.63 0.31
CA ILE A 7 2.95 8.55 -1.13
C ILE A 7 4.40 8.10 -1.32
N GLU A 8 4.59 7.08 -2.13
CA GLU A 8 5.91 6.61 -2.58
C GLU A 8 6.22 7.11 -3.98
N ILE A 9 5.23 7.06 -4.89
CA ILE A 9 5.41 7.34 -6.31
C ILE A 9 4.38 8.38 -6.76
N PRO A 10 4.78 9.63 -7.01
CA PRO A 10 3.89 10.65 -7.53
C PRO A 10 3.39 10.32 -8.95
N MET A 11 2.20 10.79 -9.28
CA MET A 11 1.63 10.71 -10.63
C MET A 11 2.61 11.19 -11.70
N GLY A 12 2.64 10.52 -12.84
CA GLY A 12 3.50 10.85 -13.97
C GLY A 12 4.93 10.33 -13.85
N GLN A 13 5.30 9.70 -12.74
CA GLN A 13 6.61 9.09 -12.57
C GLN A 13 6.72 7.73 -13.27
N ARG A 14 7.91 7.42 -13.73
CA ARG A 14 8.31 6.11 -14.26
C ARG A 14 9.22 5.35 -13.30
N ASN A 15 9.86 6.07 -12.37
CA ASN A 15 10.64 5.47 -11.32
C ASN A 15 9.71 4.86 -10.27
N LYS A 16 9.93 3.60 -9.93
CA LYS A 16 9.29 2.94 -8.79
C LYS A 16 10.13 3.17 -7.55
N TYR A 17 9.53 3.82 -6.58
CA TYR A 17 10.12 4.03 -5.26
C TYR A 17 9.40 3.13 -4.25
N GLU A 18 10.09 2.77 -3.18
CA GLU A 18 9.56 1.98 -2.07
C GLU A 18 10.04 2.54 -0.74
N MET A 19 9.17 2.53 0.25
CA MET A 19 9.53 2.84 1.63
C MET A 19 10.33 1.68 2.24
N ASP A 20 11.51 1.97 2.72
CA ASP A 20 12.23 1.07 3.61
C ASP A 20 11.70 1.29 5.04
N HIS A 21 10.81 0.42 5.50
CA HIS A 21 10.12 0.55 6.78
C HIS A 21 11.07 0.43 7.99
N VAL A 22 12.28 -0.12 7.80
CA VAL A 22 13.30 -0.19 8.88
C VAL A 22 13.99 1.14 9.06
N SER A 23 14.38 1.79 7.95
CA SER A 23 15.13 3.07 8.01
C SER A 23 14.24 4.30 7.85
N GLY A 24 12.97 4.15 7.48
CA GLY A 24 12.04 5.25 7.17
C GLY A 24 12.43 6.06 5.93
N ARG A 25 13.19 5.46 5.00
CA ARG A 25 13.69 6.15 3.81
C ARG A 25 13.03 5.65 2.54
N ILE A 26 12.74 6.58 1.63
CA ILE A 26 12.33 6.24 0.27
C ILE A 26 13.55 5.79 -0.53
N ARG A 27 13.45 4.64 -1.18
CA ARG A 27 14.49 4.04 -2.03
C ARG A 27 14.00 3.96 -3.47
N LEU A 28 14.90 4.14 -4.43
CA LEU A 28 14.62 3.77 -5.81
C LEU A 28 14.74 2.26 -5.94
N ASP A 29 13.62 1.57 -6.19
CA ASP A 29 13.62 0.15 -6.55
C ASP A 29 14.13 -0.01 -7.99
N ARG A 30 13.41 0.53 -8.95
CA ARG A 30 13.77 0.52 -10.37
C ARG A 30 13.03 1.57 -11.17
N MET A 31 13.49 1.84 -12.38
CA MET A 31 12.67 2.48 -13.40
C MET A 31 11.81 1.39 -14.07
N LEU A 32 10.52 1.65 -14.28
CA LEU A 32 9.65 0.71 -15.02
C LEU A 32 10.25 0.37 -16.40
N PHE A 33 10.21 -0.88 -16.79
CA PHE A 33 10.75 -1.34 -18.07
C PHE A 33 9.87 -0.88 -19.23
N THR A 34 8.56 -0.81 -19.03
CA THR A 34 7.64 -0.21 -20.00
C THR A 34 7.77 1.31 -20.01
N SER A 35 7.25 1.97 -21.05
CA SER A 35 7.20 3.44 -21.15
C SER A 35 6.05 4.07 -20.37
N THR A 36 5.24 3.27 -19.67
CA THR A 36 4.11 3.72 -18.85
C THR A 36 4.56 4.56 -17.68
N ARG A 37 3.64 5.37 -17.17
CA ARG A 37 3.83 6.22 -15.99
C ARG A 37 2.67 6.00 -15.04
N TYR A 38 2.91 6.14 -13.75
CA TYR A 38 1.87 6.02 -12.74
C TYR A 38 0.72 7.02 -13.02
N PRO A 39 -0.53 6.54 -13.11
CA PRO A 39 -1.68 7.38 -13.52
C PRO A 39 -2.24 8.24 -12.38
N ALA A 40 -1.84 7.97 -11.14
CA ALA A 40 -2.22 8.69 -9.94
C ALA A 40 -1.06 8.64 -8.93
N ASP A 41 -1.12 9.43 -7.87
CA ASP A 41 -0.20 9.27 -6.75
C ASP A 41 -0.40 7.89 -6.13
N TYR A 42 0.69 7.17 -5.93
CA TYR A 42 0.69 5.78 -5.46
C TYR A 42 1.49 5.66 -4.18
N GLY A 43 0.99 4.91 -3.23
CA GLY A 43 1.63 4.67 -1.96
C GLY A 43 0.89 3.62 -1.16
N PHE A 44 0.92 3.72 0.16
CA PHE A 44 0.33 2.72 1.05
C PHE A 44 -0.44 3.38 2.21
N ILE A 45 -1.35 2.64 2.79
CA ILE A 45 -2.11 3.04 3.99
C ILE A 45 -1.31 2.59 5.22
N GLU A 46 -1.03 3.53 6.12
CA GLU A 46 -0.35 3.22 7.38
C GLU A 46 -1.16 2.26 8.25
N ASP A 47 -0.49 1.52 9.11
CA ASP A 47 -1.05 0.56 10.07
C ASP A 47 -1.93 -0.52 9.40
N THR A 48 -1.49 -1.00 8.24
CA THR A 48 -2.13 -2.10 7.50
C THR A 48 -1.13 -3.17 7.12
N LEU A 49 -1.60 -4.41 6.97
CA LEU A 49 -0.82 -5.55 6.50
C LEU A 49 -1.65 -6.34 5.49
N ALA A 50 -1.24 -6.35 4.24
CA ALA A 50 -1.85 -7.14 3.18
C ALA A 50 -1.40 -8.61 3.23
N ASP A 51 -2.00 -9.48 2.41
CA ASP A 51 -1.72 -10.92 2.44
C ASP A 51 -0.30 -11.27 1.99
N ASP A 52 0.35 -10.41 1.21
CA ASP A 52 1.73 -10.57 0.76
C ASP A 52 2.80 -10.13 1.78
N GLY A 53 2.37 -9.56 2.90
CA GLY A 53 3.22 -9.11 4.00
C GLY A 53 3.66 -7.64 3.91
N ASP A 54 3.20 -6.91 2.90
CA ASP A 54 3.45 -5.48 2.72
C ASP A 54 2.23 -4.65 3.20
N PRO A 55 2.37 -3.35 3.50
CA PRO A 55 1.23 -2.48 3.74
C PRO A 55 0.27 -2.44 2.54
N LEU A 56 -1.02 -2.18 2.81
CA LEU A 56 -2.05 -2.13 1.77
C LEU A 56 -1.86 -0.92 0.84
N ASP A 57 -1.72 -1.19 -0.45
CA ASP A 57 -1.50 -0.19 -1.48
C ASP A 57 -2.69 0.74 -1.71
N ALA A 58 -2.41 1.99 -2.03
CA ALA A 58 -3.42 2.99 -2.35
C ALA A 58 -3.03 3.88 -3.54
N LEU A 59 -4.04 4.27 -4.30
CA LEU A 59 -3.98 5.29 -5.34
C LEU A 59 -4.76 6.51 -4.86
N VAL A 60 -4.13 7.68 -4.93
CA VAL A 60 -4.78 8.95 -4.58
C VAL A 60 -4.99 9.76 -5.85
N LEU A 61 -6.25 10.04 -6.19
CA LEU A 61 -6.60 10.88 -7.33
C LEU A 61 -6.38 12.34 -6.96
N LEU A 62 -5.50 13.00 -7.70
CA LEU A 62 -5.11 14.40 -7.56
C LEU A 62 -5.02 15.04 -8.93
N ASP A 63 -5.23 16.36 -9.01
CA ASP A 63 -5.00 17.13 -10.24
C ASP A 63 -3.50 17.41 -10.47
N GLU A 64 -2.73 17.51 -9.39
CA GLU A 64 -1.29 17.75 -9.40
C GLU A 64 -0.56 16.69 -8.55
N PRO A 65 0.59 16.18 -8.99
CA PRO A 65 1.36 15.20 -8.23
C PRO A 65 1.92 15.80 -6.94
N THR A 66 2.04 14.98 -5.91
CA THR A 66 2.76 15.34 -4.68
C THR A 66 4.24 14.96 -4.77
N PHE A 67 4.84 14.50 -3.68
CA PHE A 67 6.25 14.10 -3.61
C PHE A 67 6.41 12.83 -2.76
N PRO A 68 7.47 12.03 -2.96
CA PRO A 68 7.71 10.84 -2.15
C PRO A 68 7.85 11.16 -0.66
N GLY A 69 7.09 10.44 0.19
CA GLY A 69 7.00 10.68 1.63
C GLY A 69 5.89 11.66 2.04
N CYS A 70 5.11 12.19 1.10
CA CYS A 70 3.96 13.03 1.42
C CYS A 70 2.87 12.20 2.12
N LEU A 71 2.43 12.65 3.29
CA LEU A 71 1.29 12.08 4.00
C LEU A 71 0.01 12.83 3.60
N ILE A 72 -1.00 12.09 3.17
CA ILE A 72 -2.29 12.66 2.74
C ILE A 72 -3.42 12.01 3.51
N ASN A 73 -4.24 12.80 4.19
CA ASN A 73 -5.51 12.31 4.72
C ASN A 73 -6.53 12.18 3.59
N CYS A 74 -6.98 10.96 3.33
CA CYS A 74 -7.75 10.56 2.18
C CYS A 74 -9.10 9.97 2.56
N ARG A 75 -10.12 10.24 1.75
CA ARG A 75 -11.39 9.52 1.78
C ARG A 75 -11.37 8.37 0.79
N VAL A 76 -11.70 7.17 1.27
CA VAL A 76 -11.82 5.96 0.46
C VAL A 76 -13.05 6.03 -0.44
N ILE A 77 -12.89 5.68 -1.74
CA ILE A 77 -13.97 5.72 -2.72
C ILE A 77 -14.17 4.41 -3.47
N GLY A 78 -13.24 3.46 -3.37
CA GLY A 78 -13.34 2.16 -4.02
C GLY A 78 -12.03 1.40 -4.00
N MET A 79 -11.96 0.35 -4.78
CA MET A 79 -10.81 -0.54 -4.86
C MET A 79 -10.67 -1.14 -6.26
N PHE A 80 -9.45 -1.27 -6.73
CA PHE A 80 -9.10 -2.05 -7.92
C PHE A 80 -8.53 -3.39 -7.48
N ARG A 81 -9.18 -4.48 -7.89
CA ARG A 81 -8.74 -5.83 -7.57
C ARG A 81 -7.81 -6.37 -8.63
N MET A 82 -6.68 -6.84 -8.18
CA MET A 82 -5.72 -7.52 -9.03
C MET A 82 -4.98 -8.61 -8.27
N ARG A 83 -4.26 -9.43 -9.03
CA ARG A 83 -3.38 -10.47 -8.50
C ARG A 83 -2.09 -10.48 -9.28
N ASP A 84 -1.02 -10.74 -8.60
CA ASP A 84 0.28 -10.99 -9.21
C ASP A 84 0.84 -12.36 -8.82
N GLU A 85 2.12 -12.60 -9.05
CA GLU A 85 2.78 -13.87 -8.72
C GLU A 85 2.82 -14.18 -7.21
N LYS A 86 2.62 -13.19 -6.34
CA LYS A 86 2.58 -13.36 -4.87
C LYS A 86 1.16 -13.62 -4.35
N GLY A 87 0.12 -13.28 -5.10
CA GLY A 87 -1.27 -13.44 -4.68
C GLY A 87 -2.16 -12.23 -4.94
N ALA A 88 -3.09 -11.97 -4.04
CA ALA A 88 -3.93 -10.77 -4.09
C ALA A 88 -3.08 -9.51 -3.89
N ASP A 89 -3.30 -8.51 -4.73
CA ASP A 89 -2.52 -7.27 -4.78
C ASP A 89 -3.49 -6.09 -5.05
N ASP A 90 -4.49 -5.96 -4.17
CA ASP A 90 -5.58 -5.00 -4.28
C ASP A 90 -5.08 -3.56 -4.05
N LYS A 91 -5.64 -2.60 -4.79
CA LYS A 91 -5.29 -1.17 -4.69
C LYS A 91 -6.50 -0.36 -4.25
N ILE A 92 -6.42 0.26 -3.09
CA ILE A 92 -7.47 1.17 -2.60
C ILE A 92 -7.45 2.45 -3.42
N LEU A 93 -8.61 2.94 -3.83
CA LEU A 93 -8.74 4.21 -4.52
C LEU A 93 -9.28 5.27 -3.58
N CYS A 94 -8.56 6.38 -3.49
CA CYS A 94 -8.81 7.47 -2.56
C CYS A 94 -8.81 8.83 -3.25
N VAL A 95 -9.39 9.81 -2.56
CA VAL A 95 -9.28 11.24 -2.86
C VAL A 95 -8.92 11.99 -1.59
N PRO A 96 -8.27 13.17 -1.63
CA PRO A 96 -8.05 13.99 -0.46
C PRO A 96 -9.37 14.28 0.27
N ALA A 97 -9.42 14.01 1.57
CA ALA A 97 -10.66 14.04 2.35
C ALA A 97 -11.29 15.44 2.42
N THR A 98 -10.46 16.49 2.39
CA THR A 98 -10.85 17.88 2.60
C THR A 98 -10.87 18.73 1.33
N ASP A 99 -10.60 18.14 0.16
CA ASP A 99 -10.62 18.89 -1.10
C ASP A 99 -12.07 19.05 -1.61
N PRO A 100 -12.62 20.27 -1.66
CA PRO A 100 -13.99 20.50 -2.12
C PRO A 100 -14.19 20.16 -3.60
N ARG A 101 -13.13 20.13 -4.42
CA ARG A 101 -13.21 19.74 -5.83
C ARG A 101 -13.51 18.26 -5.98
N MET A 102 -13.10 17.44 -5.00
CA MET A 102 -13.28 16.00 -4.96
C MET A 102 -14.51 15.56 -4.14
N GLU A 103 -15.31 16.54 -3.65
CA GLU A 103 -16.48 16.27 -2.79
C GLU A 103 -17.51 15.34 -3.45
N HIS A 104 -17.65 15.40 -4.76
CA HIS A 104 -18.58 14.59 -5.55
C HIS A 104 -18.14 13.13 -5.71
N LEU A 105 -16.86 12.81 -5.48
CA LEU A 105 -16.32 11.46 -5.58
C LEU A 105 -16.52 10.72 -4.24
N ARG A 106 -17.60 9.96 -4.15
CA ARG A 106 -18.00 9.23 -2.92
C ARG A 106 -17.96 7.73 -3.05
N ASP A 107 -17.86 7.25 -4.28
CA ASP A 107 -17.82 5.82 -4.63
C ASP A 107 -17.15 5.66 -5.99
N ILE A 108 -16.70 4.43 -6.30
CA ILE A 108 -16.06 4.11 -7.59
C ILE A 108 -16.91 4.48 -8.81
N HIS A 109 -18.23 4.44 -8.67
CA HIS A 109 -19.15 4.78 -9.74
C HIS A 109 -19.15 6.28 -10.10
N HIS A 110 -18.62 7.13 -9.24
CA HIS A 110 -18.47 8.56 -9.50
C HIS A 110 -17.17 8.89 -10.24
N VAL A 111 -16.22 7.94 -10.31
CA VAL A 111 -14.98 8.12 -11.08
C VAL A 111 -15.30 7.91 -12.56
N PRO A 112 -14.91 8.84 -13.46
CA PRO A 112 -15.11 8.69 -14.88
C PRO A 112 -14.61 7.34 -15.40
N GLU A 113 -15.41 6.70 -16.27
CA GLU A 113 -15.07 5.38 -16.80
C GLU A 113 -13.68 5.36 -17.45
N PHE A 114 -13.35 6.38 -18.23
CA PHE A 114 -12.07 6.44 -18.92
C PHE A 114 -10.89 6.53 -17.96
N GLN A 115 -11.04 7.25 -16.85
CA GLN A 115 -10.00 7.32 -15.81
C GLN A 115 -9.79 5.95 -15.13
N ARG A 116 -10.86 5.20 -14.89
CA ARG A 116 -10.76 3.81 -14.39
C ARG A 116 -10.07 2.90 -15.39
N LEU A 117 -10.39 3.02 -16.67
CA LEU A 117 -9.74 2.26 -17.76
C LEU A 117 -8.24 2.60 -17.88
N GLU A 118 -7.86 3.85 -17.71
CA GLU A 118 -6.45 4.27 -17.72
C GLU A 118 -5.66 3.64 -16.57
N ILE A 119 -6.20 3.66 -15.36
CA ILE A 119 -5.60 3.03 -14.18
C ILE A 119 -5.49 1.52 -14.39
N GLN A 120 -6.56 0.86 -14.82
CA GLN A 120 -6.57 -0.57 -15.10
C GLN A 120 -5.52 -0.94 -16.14
N HIS A 121 -5.49 -0.24 -17.27
CA HIS A 121 -4.53 -0.48 -18.33
C HIS A 121 -3.08 -0.32 -17.86
N PHE A 122 -2.80 0.67 -17.01
CA PHE A 122 -1.47 0.83 -16.43
C PHE A 122 -1.05 -0.45 -15.69
N PHE A 123 -1.87 -0.97 -14.79
CA PHE A 123 -1.53 -2.18 -14.03
C PHE A 123 -1.50 -3.44 -14.90
N GLU A 124 -2.25 -3.52 -15.98
CA GLU A 124 -2.17 -4.62 -16.94
C GLU A 124 -0.83 -4.71 -17.66
N VAL A 125 -0.16 -3.57 -17.89
CA VAL A 125 1.02 -3.51 -18.77
C VAL A 125 2.31 -3.08 -18.08
N TYR A 126 2.28 -2.48 -16.90
CA TYR A 126 3.47 -1.87 -16.29
C TYR A 126 4.61 -2.88 -16.00
N LYS A 127 4.29 -4.15 -15.74
CA LYS A 127 5.25 -5.26 -15.58
C LYS A 127 5.37 -6.14 -16.84
N ALA A 128 4.70 -5.83 -17.97
CA ALA A 128 4.51 -6.73 -19.09
C ALA A 128 5.82 -7.24 -19.74
N ILE A 129 6.90 -6.47 -19.66
CA ILE A 129 8.23 -6.86 -20.19
C ILE A 129 9.24 -7.17 -19.09
N GLU A 130 8.80 -7.30 -17.84
CA GLU A 130 9.64 -7.77 -16.74
C GLU A 130 9.68 -9.30 -16.73
N PRO A 131 10.89 -9.93 -16.75
CA PRO A 131 10.99 -11.38 -16.76
C PRO A 131 10.34 -12.03 -15.53
N GLY A 132 9.48 -13.04 -15.76
CA GLY A 132 8.84 -13.81 -14.68
C GLY A 132 7.72 -13.10 -13.94
N LYS A 133 7.32 -11.91 -14.37
CA LYS A 133 6.20 -11.16 -13.77
C LYS A 133 4.91 -11.43 -14.54
N GLN A 134 3.82 -11.60 -13.80
CA GLN A 134 2.46 -11.75 -14.34
C GLN A 134 1.51 -10.90 -13.51
N VAL A 135 0.54 -10.32 -14.17
CA VAL A 135 -0.53 -9.55 -13.55
C VAL A 135 -1.87 -10.04 -14.11
N HIS A 136 -2.82 -10.27 -13.23
CA HIS A 136 -4.21 -10.55 -13.56
C HIS A 136 -5.08 -9.48 -12.92
N THR A 137 -5.80 -8.74 -13.75
CA THR A 137 -6.74 -7.73 -13.27
C THR A 137 -8.14 -8.35 -13.19
N ASP A 138 -8.82 -8.16 -12.07
CA ASP A 138 -10.18 -8.67 -11.89
C ASP A 138 -11.21 -7.58 -12.19
N ALA A 139 -11.63 -6.84 -11.19
CA ALA A 139 -12.69 -5.85 -11.33
C ALA A 139 -12.54 -4.70 -10.35
N TRP A 140 -13.24 -3.61 -10.64
CA TRP A 140 -13.45 -2.54 -9.68
C TRP A 140 -14.46 -2.98 -8.62
N ALA A 141 -14.19 -2.62 -7.36
CA ALA A 141 -15.10 -2.83 -6.25
C ALA A 141 -15.49 -1.48 -5.62
N ASP A 142 -16.66 -1.46 -5.03
CA ASP A 142 -17.23 -0.25 -4.42
C ASP A 142 -16.50 0.16 -3.13
N ARG A 143 -16.83 1.33 -2.61
CA ARG A 143 -16.28 1.86 -1.37
C ARG A 143 -16.45 0.89 -0.21
N ARG A 144 -17.59 0.21 -0.10
CA ARG A 144 -17.87 -0.70 1.01
C ARG A 144 -16.94 -1.90 1.02
N ALA A 145 -16.65 -2.45 -0.15
CA ALA A 145 -15.67 -3.54 -0.29
C ALA A 145 -14.25 -3.06 0.06
N ALA A 146 -13.87 -1.85 -0.36
CA ALA A 146 -12.58 -1.25 -0.02
C ALA A 146 -12.42 -1.02 1.49
N GLU A 147 -13.44 -0.48 2.15
CA GLU A 147 -13.45 -0.27 3.61
C GLU A 147 -13.32 -1.60 4.37
N ALA A 148 -13.98 -2.67 3.91
CA ALA A 148 -13.86 -3.99 4.50
C ALA A 148 -12.45 -4.60 4.36
N GLU A 149 -11.79 -4.37 3.21
CA GLU A 149 -10.40 -4.82 3.02
C GLU A 149 -9.43 -4.06 3.92
N ILE A 150 -9.60 -2.75 4.07
CA ILE A 150 -8.79 -1.94 4.99
C ILE A 150 -8.94 -2.45 6.44
N ASP A 151 -10.17 -2.72 6.88
CA ASP A 151 -10.42 -3.25 8.22
C ASP A 151 -9.77 -4.63 8.43
N ALA A 152 -9.78 -5.50 7.41
CA ALA A 152 -9.09 -6.79 7.45
C ALA A 152 -7.57 -6.62 7.54
N CYS A 153 -6.98 -5.71 6.76
CA CYS A 153 -5.54 -5.41 6.78
C CYS A 153 -5.09 -4.80 8.12
N ARG A 154 -5.89 -3.90 8.70
CA ARG A 154 -5.62 -3.33 10.04
C ARG A 154 -5.64 -4.39 11.12
N LYS A 155 -6.59 -5.32 11.04
CA LYS A 155 -6.64 -6.44 11.99
C LYS A 155 -5.40 -7.32 11.89
N ARG A 156 -4.97 -7.69 10.68
CA ARG A 156 -3.73 -8.46 10.46
C ARG A 156 -2.50 -7.73 11.00
N PHE A 157 -2.43 -6.42 10.80
CA PHE A 157 -1.34 -5.58 11.31
C PHE A 157 -1.30 -5.63 12.84
N ALA A 158 -2.41 -5.39 13.53
CA ALA A 158 -2.48 -5.43 14.99
C ALA A 158 -2.11 -6.81 15.56
N GLU A 159 -2.59 -7.90 14.94
CA GLU A 159 -2.24 -9.27 15.33
C GLU A 159 -0.74 -9.56 15.17
N ALA A 160 -0.11 -9.02 14.11
CA ALA A 160 1.33 -9.18 13.89
C ALA A 160 2.17 -8.40 14.92
N GLU A 161 1.76 -7.19 15.28
CA GLU A 161 2.43 -6.40 16.34
C GLU A 161 2.35 -7.08 17.71
N GLU A 162 1.17 -7.58 18.11
CA GLU A 162 1.00 -8.31 19.36
C GLU A 162 1.92 -9.55 19.44
N HIS A 163 2.10 -10.25 18.33
CA HIS A 163 3.01 -11.41 18.28
C HIS A 163 4.48 -11.00 18.38
N ALA A 164 4.87 -9.88 17.81
CA ALA A 164 6.24 -9.37 17.88
C ALA A 164 6.59 -8.95 19.32
N GLU A 165 5.72 -8.20 20.00
CA GLU A 165 5.90 -7.78 21.40
C GLU A 165 5.94 -8.98 22.37
N GLY A 166 5.09 -10.00 22.12
CA GLY A 166 5.07 -11.23 22.93
C GLY A 166 6.37 -12.03 22.84
N HIS A 167 7.06 -11.99 21.71
CA HIS A 167 8.36 -12.65 21.53
C HIS A 167 9.52 -11.91 22.20
N GLU A 168 9.53 -10.58 22.17
CA GLU A 168 10.53 -9.78 22.89
C GLU A 168 10.43 -9.94 24.40
N ALA A 169 9.21 -9.97 24.93
CA ALA A 169 8.98 -10.18 26.37
C ALA A 169 9.39 -11.58 26.86
N ALA A 170 9.33 -12.61 26.01
CA ALA A 170 9.73 -13.97 26.34
C ALA A 170 11.26 -14.19 26.24
N GLY A 171 11.97 -13.37 25.48
CA GLY A 171 13.43 -13.48 25.27
C GLY A 171 14.30 -12.92 26.43
N ASP A 172 13.74 -12.03 27.26
CA ASP A 172 14.51 -11.32 28.30
C ASP A 172 14.60 -12.12 29.66
N HIS A 173 14.03 -13.31 29.76
CA HIS A 173 14.07 -14.13 30.99
C HIS A 173 15.10 -15.27 30.95
N GLY A 174 16.03 -15.32 30.01
CA GLY A 174 16.97 -16.45 29.79
C GLY A 174 18.42 -16.24 30.22
N ALA A 175 18.81 -15.12 30.84
CA ALA A 175 20.22 -14.84 31.16
C ALA A 175 20.45 -14.43 32.62
N ALA A 176 20.00 -15.24 33.59
CA ALA A 176 20.45 -15.14 34.99
C ALA A 176 20.67 -16.55 35.52
N GLY A 177 21.83 -17.13 35.31
CA GLY A 177 22.21 -18.45 35.72
C GLY A 177 23.70 -18.59 35.94
N ASP A 178 24.08 -18.50 37.20
CA ASP A 178 25.10 -19.30 37.87
C ASP A 178 26.59 -19.11 37.52
N HIS A 179 27.24 -18.29 38.32
CA HIS A 179 28.66 -18.38 38.61
C HIS A 179 28.86 -18.72 40.08
N SER A 180 28.76 -20.00 40.44
CA SER A 180 29.37 -20.56 41.64
C SER A 180 30.55 -21.42 41.22
N GLY A 181 31.76 -20.84 41.22
CA GLY A 181 33.01 -21.59 41.19
C GLY A 181 33.42 -22.04 42.61
N PRO A 182 33.97 -23.26 42.81
CA PRO A 182 34.63 -23.60 44.06
C PRO A 182 36.10 -23.21 44.00
N GLY A 183 36.57 -22.63 45.11
CA GLY A 183 37.99 -22.43 45.36
C GLY A 183 38.71 -23.72 45.69
N GLN A 184 39.96 -23.76 45.35
CA GLN A 184 41.15 -24.17 46.13
C GLN A 184 42.41 -23.76 45.40
#